data_88ab05b6664d47a3f28423642c4c6867
#
_entry.id   88ab05b6664d47a3f28423642c4c6867
#
_cell.length_a   1.000
_cell.length_b   1.000
_cell.length_c   1.000
_cell.angle_alpha   90.00
_cell.angle_beta   90.00
_cell.angle_gamma   90.00
#
_symmetry.space_group_name_H-M   'P 1'
#
loop_
_entity.id
_entity.type
_entity.pdbx_description
1 polymer ?
#
loop_
_entity_poly.entity_id
_entity_poly.type
_entity_poly.pdbx_seq_one_letter_code
_entity_poly.pdbx_strand_id
1 'polypeptide(L)'
;MEYKLAKQLKTAHPTIIREIYMYACDHRDVFLDLSIGEPSVDTFPLKEIAKASADMYEHDGKRALAYGPYPGMSDCIEEITKWMASRGFDMEKNTIEILPGSGHGMDNMANTFCDEGDVILSEMMAYPGIQNAARMVGAKLIGVEMDDDGINLDALERKINENIERLKFLYLCPSFNNPTTLTLPEYKREAIYKLAQKYDFMIYEDDPYSRLSFDGNYLKEIKRLDTDGRVVYAASLSKIVSAGMRIGFFVVDKSLRQWLEMSQGNAGVQSVPVMLTVANYMKNNDIDAHCIEVGEFYKEKAQWMVDCIKKYLPASCTPVQPTGGIFLWLNVPEKLDLNDIFHKLMYANVGVCPSYGFSADPENYPGHGFRLCYSTPSREDIEKACQIMGRVFKEELGED
;
A
#
# COMPACT_ATOMS: atom_id res chain seq x y z
N MET A 1 30.24 -16.25 15.75
CA MET A 1 29.24 -16.31 16.86
C MET A 1 27.89 -16.62 16.21
N GLU A 2 27.22 -17.68 16.63
CA GLU A 2 25.88 -18.04 16.12
C GLU A 2 24.82 -17.41 17.02
N TYR A 3 23.93 -16.57 16.43
CA TYR A 3 22.87 -15.91 17.20
C TYR A 3 21.68 -16.86 17.41
N LYS A 4 21.14 -16.88 18.63
CA LYS A 4 19.89 -17.60 18.95
C LYS A 4 18.69 -16.74 18.52
N LEU A 5 18.35 -16.80 17.25
CA LEU A 5 17.23 -16.03 16.68
C LEU A 5 15.87 -16.60 17.10
N ALA A 6 14.85 -15.72 17.15
CA ALA A 6 13.46 -16.15 17.29
C ALA A 6 13.03 -17.03 16.10
N LYS A 7 12.06 -17.93 16.34
CA LYS A 7 11.58 -18.90 15.34
C LYS A 7 11.15 -18.22 14.04
N GLN A 8 10.44 -17.09 14.14
CA GLN A 8 9.90 -16.33 13.03
C GLN A 8 10.98 -15.70 12.14
N LEU A 9 12.17 -15.42 12.70
CA LEU A 9 13.28 -14.84 11.94
C LEU A 9 14.11 -15.90 11.20
N LYS A 10 14.01 -17.17 11.61
CA LYS A 10 14.75 -18.27 10.95
C LYS A 10 14.21 -18.58 9.55
N THR A 11 12.94 -18.28 9.30
CA THR A 11 12.26 -18.45 8.00
C THR A 11 12.15 -17.15 7.23
N ALA A 12 12.73 -16.04 7.73
CA ALA A 12 12.69 -14.75 7.06
C ALA A 12 13.71 -14.72 5.91
N HIS A 13 13.22 -14.37 4.73
CA HIS A 13 14.05 -14.08 3.57
C HIS A 13 13.95 -12.58 3.23
N PRO A 14 15.02 -11.96 2.70
CA PRO A 14 14.92 -10.60 2.15
C PRO A 14 13.81 -10.55 1.10
N THR A 15 13.01 -9.49 1.15
CA THR A 15 12.02 -9.27 0.08
C THR A 15 12.72 -8.87 -1.21
N ILE A 16 12.11 -9.16 -2.35
CA ILE A 16 12.57 -8.73 -3.67
C ILE A 16 12.83 -7.21 -3.70
N ILE A 17 11.97 -6.42 -3.06
CA ILE A 17 12.12 -4.96 -2.96
C ILE A 17 13.44 -4.60 -2.25
N ARG A 18 13.82 -5.36 -1.23
CA ARG A 18 15.10 -5.13 -0.53
C ARG A 18 16.30 -5.52 -1.40
N GLU A 19 16.19 -6.59 -2.16
CA GLU A 19 17.24 -7.01 -3.10
C GLU A 19 17.51 -5.93 -4.14
N ILE A 20 16.44 -5.42 -4.77
CA ILE A 20 16.53 -4.32 -5.73
C ILE A 20 17.16 -3.07 -5.08
N TYR A 21 16.68 -2.70 -3.88
CA TYR A 21 17.21 -1.54 -3.15
C TYR A 21 18.70 -1.66 -2.87
N MET A 22 19.17 -2.82 -2.44
CA MET A 22 20.60 -3.04 -2.19
C MET A 22 21.42 -2.92 -3.47
N TYR A 23 20.93 -3.50 -4.58
CA TYR A 23 21.59 -3.37 -5.88
C TYR A 23 21.62 -1.91 -6.37
N ALA A 24 20.49 -1.21 -6.25
CA ALA A 24 20.38 0.21 -6.61
C ALA A 24 21.34 1.10 -5.80
N CYS A 25 21.57 0.78 -4.52
CA CYS A 25 22.54 1.53 -3.69
C CYS A 25 23.96 1.49 -4.24
N ASP A 26 24.37 0.37 -4.84
CA ASP A 26 25.70 0.17 -5.40
C ASP A 26 25.82 0.73 -6.85
N HIS A 27 24.69 1.00 -7.52
CA HIS A 27 24.62 1.40 -8.94
C HIS A 27 23.88 2.72 -9.17
N ARG A 28 23.82 3.62 -8.19
CA ARG A 28 22.95 4.82 -8.14
C ARG A 28 22.99 5.70 -9.39
N ASP A 29 24.17 5.84 -10.01
CA ASP A 29 24.36 6.78 -11.13
C ASP A 29 23.81 6.27 -12.46
N VAL A 30 23.51 4.98 -12.56
CA VAL A 30 23.10 4.32 -13.82
C VAL A 30 21.79 3.54 -13.70
N PHE A 31 21.27 3.35 -12.48
CA PHE A 31 20.10 2.51 -12.23
C PHE A 31 18.80 3.25 -12.53
N LEU A 32 18.02 2.70 -13.44
CA LEU A 32 16.70 3.17 -13.84
C LEU A 32 15.63 2.46 -12.99
N ASP A 33 15.21 3.11 -11.92
CA ASP A 33 14.37 2.47 -10.93
C ASP A 33 12.87 2.63 -11.23
N LEU A 34 12.24 1.57 -11.76
CA LEU A 34 10.79 1.43 -11.89
C LEU A 34 10.19 0.53 -10.81
N SER A 35 10.92 0.24 -9.72
CA SER A 35 10.50 -0.72 -8.69
C SER A 35 10.00 -0.06 -7.40
N ILE A 36 10.59 1.07 -6.99
CA ILE A 36 10.31 1.72 -5.70
C ILE A 36 8.96 2.43 -5.73
N GLY A 37 8.10 2.05 -4.80
CA GLY A 37 6.76 2.63 -4.63
C GLY A 37 6.77 3.89 -3.76
N GLU A 38 7.50 4.92 -4.17
CA GLU A 38 7.54 6.22 -3.49
C GLU A 38 6.78 7.30 -4.26
N PRO A 39 6.20 8.32 -3.59
CA PRO A 39 5.64 9.47 -4.29
C PRO A 39 6.75 10.31 -4.92
N SER A 40 6.44 11.02 -6.01
CA SER A 40 7.36 12.00 -6.58
C SER A 40 7.59 13.16 -5.63
N VAL A 41 8.84 13.58 -5.49
CA VAL A 41 9.19 14.78 -4.72
C VAL A 41 8.57 16.06 -5.31
N ASP A 42 8.22 16.05 -6.60
CA ASP A 42 7.59 17.17 -7.30
C ASP A 42 6.13 17.40 -6.86
N THR A 43 5.52 16.38 -6.19
CA THR A 43 4.15 16.49 -5.68
C THR A 43 4.08 16.96 -4.23
N PHE A 44 5.22 17.18 -3.56
CA PHE A 44 5.21 17.59 -2.16
C PHE A 44 4.84 19.08 -2.01
N PRO A 45 3.90 19.43 -1.12
CA PRO A 45 3.52 20.82 -0.85
C PRO A 45 4.56 21.49 0.05
N LEU A 46 5.79 21.66 -0.44
CA LEU A 46 6.97 22.08 0.34
C LEU A 46 6.80 23.44 1.02
N LYS A 47 6.18 24.42 0.32
CA LYS A 47 5.99 25.77 0.86
C LYS A 47 5.00 25.77 2.02
N GLU A 48 3.90 25.05 1.84
CA GLU A 48 2.80 24.90 2.79
C GLU A 48 3.28 24.14 4.04
N ILE A 49 4.04 23.06 3.86
CA ILE A 49 4.65 22.30 4.97
C ILE A 49 5.70 23.12 5.70
N ALA A 50 6.56 23.86 5.01
CA ALA A 50 7.57 24.71 5.62
C ALA A 50 6.91 25.80 6.48
N LYS A 51 5.84 26.45 5.97
CA LYS A 51 5.04 27.41 6.74
C LYS A 51 4.37 26.77 7.94
N ALA A 52 3.67 25.65 7.76
CA ALA A 52 3.00 24.92 8.84
C ALA A 52 3.97 24.52 9.96
N SER A 53 5.19 24.10 9.57
CA SER A 53 6.25 23.74 10.53
C SER A 53 6.77 24.97 11.29
N ALA A 54 7.02 26.10 10.62
CA ALA A 54 7.46 27.33 11.27
C ALA A 54 6.41 27.84 12.25
N ASP A 55 5.15 27.93 11.82
CA ASP A 55 4.02 28.35 12.66
C ASP A 55 3.87 27.46 13.89
N MET A 56 4.06 26.14 13.73
CA MET A 56 4.01 25.17 14.82
C MET A 56 5.09 25.44 15.88
N TYR A 57 6.35 25.66 15.47
CA TYR A 57 7.41 25.93 16.44
C TYR A 57 7.27 27.31 17.11
N GLU A 58 6.75 28.32 16.40
CA GLU A 58 6.54 29.65 16.93
C GLU A 58 5.45 29.65 18.01
N HIS A 59 4.33 28.95 17.79
CA HIS A 59 3.15 29.02 18.68
C HIS A 59 3.09 27.84 19.68
N ASP A 60 3.52 26.64 19.30
CA ASP A 60 3.39 25.41 20.07
C ASP A 60 4.75 24.71 20.37
N GLY A 61 5.87 25.39 20.16
CA GLY A 61 7.21 24.80 20.22
C GLY A 61 7.50 24.05 21.52
N LYS A 62 7.05 24.56 22.68
CA LYS A 62 7.25 23.86 23.97
C LYS A 62 6.47 22.54 24.03
N ARG A 63 5.23 22.52 23.53
CA ARG A 63 4.38 21.33 23.45
C ARG A 63 4.92 20.33 22.44
N ALA A 64 5.42 20.83 21.31
CA ALA A 64 5.99 20.03 20.27
C ALA A 64 7.24 19.24 20.70
N LEU A 65 8.04 19.81 21.60
CA LEU A 65 9.28 19.18 22.07
C LEU A 65 9.10 18.31 23.33
N ALA A 66 7.88 18.22 23.87
CA ALA A 66 7.55 17.33 24.97
C ALA A 66 7.07 15.95 24.45
N TYR A 67 6.99 14.96 25.33
CA TYR A 67 6.34 13.70 25.01
C TYR A 67 4.87 13.92 24.65
N GLY A 68 4.42 13.25 23.58
CA GLY A 68 3.02 13.28 23.16
C GLY A 68 2.17 12.22 23.84
N PRO A 69 0.85 12.41 23.81
CA PRO A 69 -0.09 11.40 24.28
C PRO A 69 -0.19 10.24 23.27
N TYR A 70 -0.58 9.11 23.77
CA TYR A 70 -1.15 8.00 23.05
C TYR A 70 -2.65 8.26 22.87
N PRO A 71 -3.24 8.16 21.76
CA PRO A 71 -2.89 7.62 20.42
C PRO A 71 -2.47 8.69 19.40
N GLY A 72 -1.96 9.81 19.81
CA GLY A 72 -1.53 10.91 18.98
C GLY A 72 -2.03 12.27 19.48
N MET A 73 -1.54 13.34 18.87
CA MET A 73 -1.92 14.71 19.24
C MET A 73 -3.37 15.00 18.84
N SER A 74 -4.14 15.56 19.77
CA SER A 74 -5.56 15.90 19.56
C SER A 74 -5.80 16.77 18.33
N ASP A 75 -4.91 17.71 18.07
CA ASP A 75 -5.00 18.61 16.90
C ASP A 75 -4.94 17.84 15.59
N CYS A 76 -4.03 16.87 15.50
CA CYS A 76 -3.90 16.02 14.29
C CYS A 76 -5.10 15.09 14.14
N ILE A 77 -5.55 14.50 15.23
CA ILE A 77 -6.75 13.66 15.27
C ILE A 77 -7.99 14.46 14.84
N GLU A 78 -8.13 15.71 15.33
CA GLU A 78 -9.26 16.56 15.01
C GLU A 78 -9.31 16.90 13.50
N GLU A 79 -8.19 17.32 12.89
CA GLU A 79 -8.16 17.66 11.48
C GLU A 79 -8.39 16.45 10.58
N ILE A 80 -7.82 15.28 10.92
CA ILE A 80 -8.11 14.03 10.20
C ILE A 80 -9.57 13.62 10.40
N THR A 81 -10.15 13.79 11.59
CA THR A 81 -11.57 13.51 11.87
C THR A 81 -12.49 14.39 10.99
N LYS A 82 -12.18 15.68 10.86
CA LYS A 82 -12.93 16.60 9.98
C LYS A 82 -12.87 16.15 8.53
N TRP A 83 -11.67 15.77 8.08
CA TRP A 83 -11.46 15.29 6.72
C TRP A 83 -12.22 13.97 6.47
N MET A 84 -12.17 13.00 7.39
CA MET A 84 -12.93 11.76 7.25
C MET A 84 -14.44 11.99 7.30
N ALA A 85 -14.91 12.88 8.17
CA ALA A 85 -16.32 13.26 8.23
C ALA A 85 -16.82 13.89 6.91
N SER A 86 -16.02 14.78 6.29
CA SER A 86 -16.34 15.37 4.97
C SER A 86 -16.42 14.33 3.85
N ARG A 87 -15.69 13.23 3.97
CA ARG A 87 -15.74 12.07 3.07
C ARG A 87 -16.91 11.11 3.37
N GLY A 88 -17.70 11.38 4.41
CA GLY A 88 -18.89 10.61 4.78
C GLY A 88 -18.64 9.38 5.65
N PHE A 89 -17.50 9.36 6.39
CA PHE A 89 -17.31 8.39 7.45
C PHE A 89 -18.13 8.77 8.69
N ASP A 90 -18.72 7.78 9.37
CA ASP A 90 -19.47 7.97 10.61
C ASP A 90 -18.50 8.19 11.79
N MET A 91 -18.12 9.45 12.05
CA MET A 91 -17.20 9.78 13.13
C MET A 91 -17.89 9.88 14.50
N GLU A 92 -19.21 9.69 14.57
CA GLU A 92 -19.92 9.52 15.85
C GLU A 92 -19.63 8.14 16.46
N LYS A 93 -19.57 7.09 15.62
CA LYS A 93 -19.24 5.72 16.02
C LYS A 93 -17.74 5.45 16.02
N ASN A 94 -17.02 6.09 15.13
CA ASN A 94 -15.58 5.83 14.89
C ASN A 94 -14.69 6.89 15.52
N THR A 95 -13.42 6.55 15.62
CA THR A 95 -12.34 7.42 16.09
C THR A 95 -11.10 7.26 15.20
N ILE A 96 -10.22 8.26 15.27
CA ILE A 96 -8.91 8.23 14.62
C ILE A 96 -7.84 7.74 15.60
N GLU A 97 -6.93 6.92 15.12
CA GLU A 97 -5.70 6.52 15.80
C GLU A 97 -4.52 6.77 14.85
N ILE A 98 -3.54 7.58 15.30
CA ILE A 98 -2.38 7.94 14.48
C ILE A 98 -1.36 6.80 14.47
N LEU A 99 -0.81 6.53 13.29
CA LEU A 99 0.17 5.49 13.06
C LEU A 99 1.46 6.07 12.43
N PRO A 100 2.61 5.45 12.66
CA PRO A 100 3.84 5.81 11.93
C PRO A 100 3.83 5.29 10.47
N GLY A 101 2.78 5.64 9.72
CA GLY A 101 2.44 5.15 8.40
C GLY A 101 1.50 3.94 8.45
N SER A 102 0.67 3.72 7.40
CA SER A 102 -0.31 2.61 7.35
C SER A 102 0.33 1.23 7.40
N GLY A 103 1.60 1.08 6.95
CA GLY A 103 2.32 -0.19 7.06
C GLY A 103 2.44 -0.73 8.48
N HIS A 104 2.57 0.15 9.49
CA HIS A 104 2.56 -0.26 10.90
C HIS A 104 1.19 -0.80 11.35
N GLY A 105 0.13 -0.39 10.68
CA GLY A 105 -1.21 -0.88 10.94
C GLY A 105 -1.38 -2.38 10.70
N MET A 106 -0.65 -2.96 9.74
CA MET A 106 -0.69 -4.41 9.49
C MET A 106 -0.11 -5.20 10.67
N ASP A 107 1.01 -4.73 11.22
CA ASP A 107 1.62 -5.34 12.41
C ASP A 107 0.68 -5.19 13.61
N ASN A 108 0.04 -4.03 13.78
CA ASN A 108 -0.90 -3.78 14.85
C ASN A 108 -2.13 -4.70 14.75
N MET A 109 -2.74 -4.84 13.58
CA MET A 109 -3.84 -5.77 13.36
C MET A 109 -3.45 -7.22 13.65
N ALA A 110 -2.30 -7.68 13.13
CA ALA A 110 -1.84 -9.03 13.37
C ALA A 110 -1.58 -9.28 14.86
N ASN A 111 -0.93 -8.35 15.56
CA ASN A 111 -0.67 -8.46 17.00
C ASN A 111 -1.94 -8.40 17.85
N THR A 112 -2.99 -7.70 17.38
CA THR A 112 -4.25 -7.56 18.14
C THR A 112 -5.13 -8.80 18.02
N PHE A 113 -5.18 -9.43 16.84
CA PHE A 113 -6.19 -10.44 16.54
C PHE A 113 -5.64 -11.87 16.37
N CYS A 114 -4.34 -12.05 16.14
CA CYS A 114 -3.80 -13.36 15.77
C CYS A 114 -2.91 -13.97 16.84
N ASP A 115 -3.14 -15.24 17.08
CA ASP A 115 -2.24 -16.17 17.75
C ASP A 115 -1.49 -17.05 16.73
N GLU A 116 -0.47 -17.79 17.17
CA GLU A 116 0.25 -18.76 16.31
C GLU A 116 -0.72 -19.79 15.71
N GLY A 117 -0.71 -19.91 14.40
CA GLY A 117 -1.55 -20.84 13.63
C GLY A 117 -2.92 -20.30 13.24
N ASP A 118 -3.27 -19.07 13.62
CA ASP A 118 -4.45 -18.39 13.09
C ASP A 118 -4.29 -18.01 11.62
N VAL A 119 -5.39 -17.65 10.95
CA VAL A 119 -5.43 -17.40 9.52
C VAL A 119 -5.80 -15.96 9.23
N ILE A 120 -5.02 -15.36 8.33
CA ILE A 120 -5.32 -14.10 7.66
C ILE A 120 -5.58 -14.44 6.19
N LEU A 121 -6.72 -14.04 5.64
CA LEU A 121 -6.95 -14.08 4.21
C LEU A 121 -6.48 -12.78 3.57
N SER A 122 -6.03 -12.85 2.32
CA SER A 122 -5.71 -11.67 1.50
C SER A 122 -6.04 -11.93 0.03
N GLU A 123 -6.02 -10.89 -0.77
CA GLU A 123 -5.88 -11.04 -2.22
C GLU A 123 -4.65 -11.90 -2.50
N MET A 124 -4.67 -12.73 -3.58
CA MET A 124 -3.53 -13.58 -3.94
C MET A 124 -2.28 -12.75 -4.19
N MET A 125 -2.44 -11.61 -4.88
CA MET A 125 -1.39 -10.62 -5.08
C MET A 125 -1.58 -9.49 -4.07
N ALA A 126 -0.79 -9.49 -2.99
CA ALA A 126 -0.90 -8.55 -1.87
C ALA A 126 0.42 -7.86 -1.57
N TYR A 127 0.34 -6.71 -0.92
CA TYR A 127 1.54 -5.99 -0.47
C TYR A 127 2.34 -6.85 0.54
N PRO A 128 3.68 -6.99 0.37
CA PRO A 128 4.50 -7.87 1.21
C PRO A 128 4.49 -7.52 2.71
N GLY A 129 4.02 -6.34 3.08
CA GLY A 129 3.86 -5.95 4.49
C GLY A 129 2.96 -6.88 5.27
N ILE A 130 1.82 -7.32 4.69
CA ILE A 130 0.90 -8.24 5.37
C ILE A 130 1.50 -9.65 5.51
N GLN A 131 2.31 -10.11 4.54
CA GLN A 131 3.04 -11.38 4.64
C GLN A 131 4.01 -11.35 5.83
N ASN A 132 4.72 -10.23 5.99
CA ASN A 132 5.63 -10.04 7.11
C ASN A 132 4.89 -9.97 8.45
N ALA A 133 3.79 -9.22 8.54
CA ALA A 133 2.98 -9.10 9.75
C ALA A 133 2.45 -10.47 10.19
N ALA A 134 1.86 -11.26 9.26
CA ALA A 134 1.40 -12.62 9.53
C ALA A 134 2.51 -13.52 10.07
N ARG A 135 3.68 -13.52 9.38
CA ARG A 135 4.84 -14.32 9.79
C ARG A 135 5.33 -13.96 11.19
N MET A 136 5.35 -12.66 11.56
CA MET A 136 5.87 -12.22 12.85
C MET A 136 5.04 -12.70 14.04
N VAL A 137 3.73 -12.87 13.87
CA VAL A 137 2.84 -13.43 14.91
C VAL A 137 2.66 -14.95 14.79
N GLY A 138 3.23 -15.58 13.76
CA GLY A 138 3.06 -17.02 13.50
C GLY A 138 1.72 -17.38 12.88
N ALA A 139 0.96 -16.41 12.37
CA ALA A 139 -0.26 -16.64 11.61
C ALA A 139 0.05 -17.11 10.18
N LYS A 140 -0.92 -17.78 9.56
CA LYS A 140 -0.86 -18.19 8.16
C LYS A 140 -1.52 -17.14 7.29
N LEU A 141 -0.81 -16.62 6.30
CA LEU A 141 -1.42 -15.85 5.23
C LEU A 141 -1.89 -16.80 4.13
N ILE A 142 -3.16 -16.71 3.73
CA ILE A 142 -3.76 -17.51 2.66
C ILE A 142 -4.30 -16.57 1.60
N GLY A 143 -3.76 -16.69 0.39
CA GLY A 143 -4.22 -15.93 -0.77
C GLY A 143 -5.54 -16.45 -1.31
N VAL A 144 -6.39 -15.53 -1.73
CA VAL A 144 -7.64 -15.80 -2.44
C VAL A 144 -7.44 -15.44 -3.91
N GLU A 145 -7.85 -16.32 -4.79
CA GLU A 145 -7.79 -16.14 -6.24
C GLU A 145 -8.46 -14.82 -6.66
N MET A 146 -7.98 -14.22 -7.74
CA MET A 146 -8.45 -12.93 -8.23
C MET A 146 -9.03 -13.04 -9.63
N ASP A 147 -10.04 -12.23 -9.89
CA ASP A 147 -10.59 -11.95 -11.22
C ASP A 147 -9.94 -10.67 -11.80
N ASP A 148 -10.34 -10.30 -13.02
CA ASP A 148 -9.88 -9.06 -13.68
C ASP A 148 -10.31 -7.77 -12.94
N ASP A 149 -11.28 -7.86 -12.04
CA ASP A 149 -11.82 -6.75 -11.22
C ASP A 149 -11.56 -6.93 -9.71
N GLY A 150 -10.56 -7.74 -9.33
CA GLY A 150 -10.10 -7.95 -7.96
C GLY A 150 -10.48 -9.32 -7.40
N ILE A 151 -10.58 -9.46 -6.08
CA ILE A 151 -10.78 -10.74 -5.40
C ILE A 151 -12.01 -11.50 -5.94
N ASN A 152 -11.87 -12.81 -6.19
CA ASN A 152 -12.96 -13.68 -6.60
C ASN A 152 -13.85 -14.04 -5.41
N LEU A 153 -15.14 -13.71 -5.46
CA LEU A 153 -16.07 -13.87 -4.33
C LEU A 153 -16.35 -15.33 -3.99
N ASP A 154 -16.47 -16.21 -4.99
CA ASP A 154 -16.74 -17.64 -4.77
C ASP A 154 -15.50 -18.30 -4.14
N ALA A 155 -14.30 -17.95 -4.61
CA ALA A 155 -13.06 -18.38 -4.01
C ALA A 155 -12.91 -17.86 -2.57
N LEU A 156 -13.29 -16.60 -2.31
CA LEU A 156 -13.27 -16.03 -0.97
C LEU A 156 -14.19 -16.81 -0.04
N GLU A 157 -15.44 -17.06 -0.41
CA GLU A 157 -16.37 -17.80 0.44
C GLU A 157 -15.91 -19.24 0.67
N ARG A 158 -15.32 -19.90 -0.33
CA ARG A 158 -14.70 -21.22 -0.18
C ARG A 158 -13.56 -21.17 0.86
N LYS A 159 -12.62 -20.22 0.73
CA LYS A 159 -11.49 -20.07 1.67
C LYS A 159 -11.92 -19.71 3.08
N ILE A 160 -12.98 -18.92 3.25
CA ILE A 160 -13.60 -18.65 4.55
C ILE A 160 -14.06 -19.96 5.18
N ASN A 161 -14.86 -20.77 4.46
CA ASN A 161 -15.39 -22.03 5.00
C ASN A 161 -14.29 -23.05 5.34
N GLU A 162 -13.22 -23.11 4.53
CA GLU A 162 -12.06 -23.99 4.78
C GLU A 162 -11.29 -23.60 6.06
N ASN A 163 -11.38 -22.33 6.50
CA ASN A 163 -10.55 -21.80 7.58
C ASN A 163 -11.37 -21.16 8.72
N ILE A 164 -12.67 -21.37 8.78
CA ILE A 164 -13.61 -20.63 9.64
C ILE A 164 -13.22 -20.64 11.13
N GLU A 165 -12.66 -21.72 11.64
CA GLU A 165 -12.27 -21.84 13.05
C GLU A 165 -11.03 -20.99 13.41
N ARG A 166 -10.21 -20.64 12.43
CA ARG A 166 -8.94 -19.94 12.61
C ARG A 166 -8.87 -18.58 11.95
N LEU A 167 -9.87 -18.26 11.10
CA LEU A 167 -9.92 -17.00 10.38
C LEU A 167 -10.12 -15.83 11.36
N LYS A 168 -9.21 -14.86 11.28
CA LYS A 168 -9.28 -13.63 12.09
C LYS A 168 -9.72 -12.43 11.27
N PHE A 169 -9.06 -12.18 10.16
CA PHE A 169 -9.43 -11.07 9.29
C PHE A 169 -9.05 -11.31 7.83
N LEU A 170 -9.70 -10.53 6.96
CA LEU A 170 -9.38 -10.39 5.56
C LEU A 170 -8.62 -9.07 5.35
N TYR A 171 -7.41 -9.12 4.79
CA TYR A 171 -6.66 -7.96 4.32
C TYR A 171 -7.01 -7.66 2.87
N LEU A 172 -7.30 -6.38 2.57
CA LEU A 172 -7.59 -5.89 1.22
C LEU A 172 -6.90 -4.56 0.97
N CYS A 173 -6.42 -4.36 -0.26
CA CYS A 173 -6.08 -3.05 -0.80
C CYS A 173 -7.04 -2.71 -1.95
N PRO A 174 -8.26 -2.18 -1.64
CA PRO A 174 -9.38 -2.19 -2.57
C PRO A 174 -9.34 -1.10 -3.64
N SER A 175 -8.40 -0.16 -3.58
CA SER A 175 -8.29 0.93 -4.54
C SER A 175 -6.86 1.00 -5.07
N PHE A 176 -6.71 0.88 -6.40
CA PHE A 176 -5.40 0.89 -7.07
C PHE A 176 -4.41 -0.05 -6.40
N ASN A 177 -4.84 -1.31 -6.21
CA ASN A 177 -4.15 -2.36 -5.47
C ASN A 177 -2.64 -2.39 -5.77
N ASN A 178 -1.85 -2.59 -4.76
CA ASN A 178 -0.44 -2.89 -4.88
C ASN A 178 -0.23 -4.41 -4.73
N PRO A 179 0.07 -5.16 -5.83
CA PRO A 179 0.76 -4.66 -7.04
C PRO A 179 -0.11 -4.50 -8.29
N THR A 180 -1.32 -5.05 -8.34
CA THR A 180 -2.08 -5.31 -9.58
C THR A 180 -2.70 -4.07 -10.22
N THR A 181 -2.75 -2.96 -9.50
CA THR A 181 -3.42 -1.69 -9.88
C THR A 181 -4.94 -1.77 -10.01
N LEU A 182 -5.53 -2.92 -9.76
CA LEU A 182 -6.97 -3.14 -9.82
C LEU A 182 -7.70 -2.31 -8.75
N THR A 183 -8.92 -1.92 -9.06
CA THR A 183 -9.83 -1.26 -8.11
C THR A 183 -11.07 -2.10 -7.94
N LEU A 184 -11.30 -2.53 -6.71
CA LEU A 184 -12.42 -3.39 -6.34
C LEU A 184 -13.75 -2.62 -6.51
N PRO A 185 -14.67 -3.09 -7.36
CA PRO A 185 -15.94 -2.42 -7.62
C PRO A 185 -16.87 -2.46 -6.40
N GLU A 186 -17.83 -1.53 -6.34
CA GLU A 186 -18.72 -1.36 -5.18
C GLU A 186 -19.50 -2.65 -4.84
N TYR A 187 -19.99 -3.39 -5.85
CA TYR A 187 -20.74 -4.63 -5.60
C TYR A 187 -19.90 -5.69 -4.87
N LYS A 188 -18.58 -5.78 -5.16
CA LYS A 188 -17.67 -6.69 -4.45
C LYS A 188 -17.40 -6.19 -3.03
N ARG A 189 -17.21 -4.87 -2.83
CA ARG A 189 -17.08 -4.28 -1.49
C ARG A 189 -18.27 -4.60 -0.59
N GLU A 190 -19.49 -4.45 -1.11
CA GLU A 190 -20.73 -4.81 -0.40
C GLU A 190 -20.82 -6.31 -0.12
N ALA A 191 -20.49 -7.16 -1.10
CA ALA A 191 -20.52 -8.61 -0.93
C ALA A 191 -19.53 -9.08 0.13
N ILE A 192 -18.29 -8.55 0.11
CA ILE A 192 -17.26 -8.87 1.11
C ILE A 192 -17.72 -8.47 2.51
N TYR A 193 -18.29 -7.28 2.68
CA TYR A 193 -18.82 -6.85 3.97
C TYR A 193 -19.93 -7.79 4.48
N LYS A 194 -20.84 -8.21 3.59
CA LYS A 194 -21.89 -9.20 3.94
C LYS A 194 -21.31 -10.56 4.32
N LEU A 195 -20.25 -11.02 3.63
CA LEU A 195 -19.55 -12.25 4.00
C LEU A 195 -18.90 -12.12 5.38
N ALA A 196 -18.28 -10.98 5.68
CA ALA A 196 -17.69 -10.71 6.99
C ALA A 196 -18.75 -10.73 8.11
N GLN A 197 -19.96 -10.19 7.86
CA GLN A 197 -21.09 -10.27 8.80
C GLN A 197 -21.60 -11.70 8.97
N LYS A 198 -21.71 -12.45 7.86
CA LYS A 198 -22.23 -13.83 7.85
C LYS A 198 -21.34 -14.81 8.61
N TYR A 199 -20.01 -14.65 8.44
CA TYR A 199 -19.01 -15.59 8.96
C TYR A 199 -18.21 -15.06 10.15
N ASP A 200 -18.54 -13.86 10.64
CA ASP A 200 -17.98 -13.23 11.84
C ASP A 200 -16.44 -13.09 11.84
N PHE A 201 -15.91 -12.42 10.83
CA PHE A 201 -14.49 -12.04 10.77
C PHE A 201 -14.30 -10.54 10.56
N MET A 202 -13.10 -10.04 10.85
CA MET A 202 -12.74 -8.62 10.68
C MET A 202 -12.26 -8.34 9.24
N ILE A 203 -12.39 -7.11 8.80
CA ILE A 203 -11.80 -6.63 7.55
C ILE A 203 -10.74 -5.57 7.87
N TYR A 204 -9.54 -5.74 7.32
CA TYR A 204 -8.52 -4.70 7.27
C TYR A 204 -8.49 -4.10 5.87
N GLU A 205 -9.02 -2.88 5.76
CA GLU A 205 -9.08 -2.11 4.52
C GLU A 205 -7.87 -1.16 4.46
N ASP A 206 -6.82 -1.54 3.71
CA ASP A 206 -5.60 -0.75 3.51
C ASP A 206 -5.77 0.17 2.29
N ASP A 207 -5.87 1.47 2.54
CA ASP A 207 -6.19 2.46 1.52
C ASP A 207 -5.18 3.62 1.44
N PRO A 208 -3.95 3.37 0.96
CA PRO A 208 -2.97 4.42 0.75
C PRO A 208 -3.14 5.17 -0.58
N TYR A 209 -3.99 4.68 -1.50
CA TYR A 209 -4.01 5.14 -2.88
C TYR A 209 -5.33 5.74 -3.35
N SER A 210 -6.47 5.54 -2.69
CA SER A 210 -7.80 5.94 -3.20
C SER A 210 -7.88 7.41 -3.62
N ARG A 211 -7.13 8.28 -2.93
CA ARG A 211 -7.11 9.72 -3.22
C ARG A 211 -6.27 10.11 -4.45
N LEU A 212 -5.62 9.13 -5.09
CA LEU A 212 -4.83 9.32 -6.32
C LEU A 212 -5.59 8.90 -7.59
N SER A 213 -6.93 9.01 -7.59
CA SER A 213 -7.76 8.79 -8.78
C SER A 213 -7.46 9.83 -9.84
N PHE A 214 -7.33 9.40 -11.12
CA PHE A 214 -7.02 10.29 -12.24
C PHE A 214 -8.21 11.07 -12.78
N ASP A 215 -9.41 10.66 -12.44
CA ASP A 215 -10.68 11.30 -12.89
C ASP A 215 -11.49 11.89 -11.73
N GLY A 216 -10.94 11.82 -10.52
CA GLY A 216 -11.62 12.28 -9.31
C GLY A 216 -12.79 11.41 -8.85
N ASN A 217 -12.99 10.24 -9.46
CA ASN A 217 -14.00 9.28 -9.02
C ASN A 217 -13.46 8.46 -7.84
N TYR A 218 -14.11 8.61 -6.69
CA TYR A 218 -13.77 7.91 -5.47
C TYR A 218 -14.88 6.94 -5.10
N LEU A 219 -14.58 5.63 -5.19
CA LEU A 219 -15.53 4.60 -4.78
C LEU A 219 -15.69 4.60 -3.26
N LYS A 220 -16.89 4.20 -2.83
CA LYS A 220 -17.22 4.12 -1.41
C LYS A 220 -16.35 3.07 -0.72
N GLU A 221 -15.67 3.46 0.34
CA GLU A 221 -14.84 2.59 1.16
C GLU A 221 -15.71 1.54 1.88
N ILE A 222 -15.16 0.34 2.14
CA ILE A 222 -15.87 -0.73 2.87
C ILE A 222 -16.21 -0.26 4.29
N LYS A 223 -15.32 0.51 4.93
CA LYS A 223 -15.57 1.11 6.25
C LYS A 223 -16.85 1.95 6.29
N ARG A 224 -17.20 2.61 5.21
CA ARG A 224 -18.44 3.41 5.14
C ARG A 224 -19.73 2.54 5.02
N LEU A 225 -19.56 1.23 4.82
CA LEU A 225 -20.65 0.25 4.91
C LEU A 225 -20.78 -0.33 6.32
N ASP A 226 -19.76 -0.13 7.17
CA ASP A 226 -19.62 -0.77 8.48
C ASP A 226 -20.66 -0.28 9.48
N THR A 227 -21.53 -1.18 9.93
CA THR A 227 -22.59 -0.90 10.91
C THR A 227 -22.34 -1.54 12.27
N ASP A 228 -21.37 -2.46 12.37
CA ASP A 228 -21.13 -3.29 13.56
C ASP A 228 -19.68 -3.31 14.05
N GLY A 229 -18.82 -2.42 13.50
CA GLY A 229 -17.47 -2.17 14.00
C GLY A 229 -16.42 -3.17 13.54
N ARG A 230 -16.71 -4.00 12.53
CA ARG A 230 -15.80 -5.05 12.04
C ARG A 230 -14.79 -4.62 10.99
N VAL A 231 -14.86 -3.39 10.48
CA VAL A 231 -13.91 -2.88 9.49
C VAL A 231 -12.92 -1.94 10.16
N VAL A 232 -11.63 -2.23 10.03
CA VAL A 232 -10.51 -1.34 10.35
C VAL A 232 -10.03 -0.73 9.04
N TYR A 233 -10.26 0.57 8.86
CA TYR A 233 -9.77 1.30 7.70
C TYR A 233 -8.43 1.94 8.04
N ALA A 234 -7.42 1.66 7.23
CA ALA A 234 -6.07 2.22 7.34
C ALA A 234 -5.78 3.12 6.15
N ALA A 235 -5.38 4.36 6.42
CA ALA A 235 -4.96 5.28 5.39
C ALA A 235 -3.61 5.92 5.72
N SER A 236 -3.01 6.57 4.73
CA SER A 236 -1.70 7.20 4.89
C SER A 236 -1.60 8.50 4.11
N LEU A 237 -1.00 9.51 4.72
CA LEU A 237 -0.61 10.74 4.02
C LEU A 237 0.69 10.57 3.22
N SER A 238 1.33 9.40 3.29
CA SER A 238 2.63 9.15 2.65
C SER A 238 2.59 9.29 1.13
N LYS A 239 1.46 9.00 0.47
CA LYS A 239 1.36 9.03 -0.99
C LYS A 239 0.75 10.32 -1.54
N ILE A 240 0.14 11.11 -0.67
CA ILE A 240 -0.57 12.34 -1.04
C ILE A 240 0.09 13.63 -0.52
N VAL A 241 0.78 13.58 0.63
CA VAL A 241 1.42 14.76 1.22
C VAL A 241 2.92 14.57 1.36
N SER A 242 3.37 13.55 2.11
CA SER A 242 4.79 13.31 2.33
C SER A 242 5.06 11.92 2.89
N ALA A 243 5.88 11.14 2.21
CA ALA A 243 6.32 9.83 2.69
C ALA A 243 7.23 9.94 3.92
N GLY A 244 8.06 10.99 3.98
CA GLY A 244 9.03 11.22 5.07
C GLY A 244 8.42 11.61 6.40
N MET A 245 7.22 12.17 6.42
CA MET A 245 6.52 12.54 7.65
C MET A 245 5.95 11.35 8.42
N ARG A 246 5.81 10.20 7.78
CA ARG A 246 5.35 8.97 8.43
C ARG A 246 4.02 9.10 9.16
N ILE A 247 3.04 9.81 8.61
CA ILE A 247 1.67 9.88 9.14
C ILE A 247 0.77 8.91 8.38
N GLY A 248 0.32 7.90 9.09
CA GLY A 248 -0.83 7.07 8.77
C GLY A 248 -1.87 7.16 9.89
N PHE A 249 -3.03 6.58 9.67
CA PHE A 249 -4.06 6.54 10.69
C PHE A 249 -5.05 5.41 10.43
N PHE A 250 -5.67 4.97 11.52
CA PHE A 250 -6.87 4.15 11.47
C PHE A 250 -8.13 4.99 11.60
N VAL A 251 -9.21 4.52 10.95
CA VAL A 251 -10.60 4.83 11.31
C VAL A 251 -11.21 3.57 11.86
N VAL A 252 -11.48 3.53 13.15
CA VAL A 252 -11.93 2.32 13.86
C VAL A 252 -13.13 2.62 14.75
N ASP A 253 -13.94 1.59 15.01
CA ASP A 253 -14.98 1.68 16.03
C ASP A 253 -14.37 2.05 17.40
N LYS A 254 -15.05 2.94 18.14
CA LYS A 254 -14.57 3.42 19.44
C LYS A 254 -14.31 2.32 20.45
N SER A 255 -15.06 1.22 20.36
CA SER A 255 -14.90 0.07 21.27
C SER A 255 -13.64 -0.74 21.00
N LEU A 256 -13.13 -0.72 19.74
CA LEU A 256 -11.95 -1.47 19.34
C LEU A 256 -10.64 -0.73 19.70
N ARG A 257 -10.68 0.60 19.77
CA ARG A 257 -9.52 1.47 19.92
C ARG A 257 -8.57 1.02 21.03
N GLN A 258 -9.08 0.77 22.23
CA GLN A 258 -8.24 0.39 23.37
C GLN A 258 -7.37 -0.85 23.13
N TRP A 259 -7.88 -1.81 22.36
CA TRP A 259 -7.16 -3.05 22.06
C TRP A 259 -6.03 -2.83 21.06
N LEU A 260 -6.27 -2.00 20.05
CA LEU A 260 -5.25 -1.57 19.09
C LEU A 260 -4.15 -0.74 19.78
N GLU A 261 -4.51 0.19 20.66
CA GLU A 261 -3.56 0.96 21.46
C GLU A 261 -2.69 0.05 22.36
N MET A 262 -3.29 -0.94 23.01
CA MET A 262 -2.55 -1.87 23.86
C MET A 262 -1.58 -2.75 23.07
N SER A 263 -1.93 -3.17 21.85
CA SER A 263 -1.09 -4.01 21.01
C SER A 263 0.08 -3.26 20.36
N GLN A 264 -0.04 -1.95 20.15
CA GLN A 264 1.05 -1.11 19.63
C GLN A 264 2.23 -1.01 20.59
N GLY A 265 2.00 -1.11 21.89
CA GLY A 265 3.03 -0.94 22.90
C GLY A 265 3.75 0.42 22.75
N ASN A 266 5.07 0.42 22.94
CA ASN A 266 5.88 1.65 22.78
C ASN A 266 6.21 2.02 21.33
N ALA A 267 5.89 1.16 20.36
CA ALA A 267 6.29 1.35 18.96
C ALA A 267 5.38 2.31 18.18
N GLY A 268 4.17 2.57 18.67
CA GLY A 268 3.15 3.34 17.95
C GLY A 268 3.17 4.86 18.16
N VAL A 269 4.09 5.38 18.97
CA VAL A 269 4.12 6.83 19.27
C VAL A 269 4.76 7.60 18.11
N GLN A 270 3.94 8.40 17.42
CA GLN A 270 4.41 9.24 16.33
C GLN A 270 5.05 10.54 16.86
N SER A 271 5.94 11.12 16.06
CA SER A 271 6.63 12.38 16.38
C SER A 271 5.65 13.54 16.59
N VAL A 272 5.69 14.16 17.79
CA VAL A 272 4.82 15.29 18.13
C VAL A 272 4.99 16.47 17.17
N PRO A 273 6.23 16.94 16.86
CA PRO A 273 6.42 18.01 15.87
C PRO A 273 5.79 17.69 14.51
N VAL A 274 5.89 16.44 14.06
CA VAL A 274 5.31 16.03 12.77
C VAL A 274 3.79 16.05 12.82
N MET A 275 3.17 15.52 13.88
CA MET A 275 1.71 15.54 14.04
C MET A 275 1.15 16.96 14.05
N LEU A 276 1.79 17.88 14.80
CA LEU A 276 1.36 19.27 14.89
C LEU A 276 1.59 20.03 13.56
N THR A 277 2.69 19.74 12.85
CA THR A 277 2.92 20.30 11.51
C THR A 277 1.84 19.85 10.54
N VAL A 278 1.47 18.56 10.54
CA VAL A 278 0.40 18.04 9.69
C VAL A 278 -0.95 18.62 10.06
N ALA A 279 -1.26 18.77 11.36
CA ALA A 279 -2.48 19.43 11.81
C ALA A 279 -2.58 20.87 11.26
N ASN A 280 -1.50 21.66 11.40
CA ASN A 280 -1.43 23.02 10.85
C ASN A 280 -1.56 23.06 9.34
N TYR A 281 -0.94 22.10 8.63
CA TYR A 281 -1.07 21.98 7.19
C TYR A 281 -2.53 21.71 6.79
N MET A 282 -3.17 20.70 7.36
CA MET A 282 -4.56 20.33 7.04
C MET A 282 -5.57 21.42 7.40
N LYS A 283 -5.34 22.14 8.48
CA LYS A 283 -6.19 23.26 8.92
C LYS A 283 -6.19 24.43 7.94
N ASN A 284 -5.07 24.68 7.26
CA ASN A 284 -4.85 25.89 6.45
C ASN A 284 -4.85 25.61 4.94
N ASN A 285 -4.96 24.34 4.51
CA ASN A 285 -4.90 23.95 3.11
C ASN A 285 -6.00 22.94 2.78
N ASP A 286 -6.45 22.95 1.54
CA ASP A 286 -7.42 21.97 1.01
C ASP A 286 -6.67 20.71 0.55
N ILE A 287 -6.73 19.66 1.37
CA ILE A 287 -6.06 18.39 1.07
C ILE A 287 -6.71 17.67 -0.12
N ASP A 288 -8.02 17.84 -0.35
CA ASP A 288 -8.70 17.20 -1.47
C ASP A 288 -8.34 17.88 -2.79
N ALA A 289 -8.23 19.20 -2.82
CA ALA A 289 -7.71 19.93 -3.98
C ALA A 289 -6.27 19.51 -4.31
N HIS A 290 -5.41 19.37 -3.30
CA HIS A 290 -4.05 18.85 -3.50
C HIS A 290 -4.03 17.42 -4.04
N CYS A 291 -4.91 16.54 -3.57
CA CYS A 291 -5.03 15.17 -4.11
C CYS A 291 -5.40 15.15 -5.60
N ILE A 292 -6.27 16.07 -6.05
CA ILE A 292 -6.65 16.21 -7.46
C ILE A 292 -5.43 16.61 -8.30
N GLU A 293 -4.66 17.61 -7.87
CA GLU A 293 -3.44 18.04 -8.55
C GLU A 293 -2.41 16.91 -8.66
N VAL A 294 -2.22 16.15 -7.58
CA VAL A 294 -1.32 14.97 -7.57
C VAL A 294 -1.83 13.87 -8.51
N GLY A 295 -3.15 13.64 -8.56
CA GLY A 295 -3.77 12.68 -9.48
C GLY A 295 -3.54 13.05 -10.95
N GLU A 296 -3.72 14.32 -11.31
CA GLU A 296 -3.46 14.83 -12.66
C GLU A 296 -1.97 14.69 -13.04
N PHE A 297 -1.06 15.02 -12.13
CA PHE A 297 0.38 14.84 -12.34
C PHE A 297 0.74 13.37 -12.63
N TYR A 298 0.20 12.42 -11.88
CA TYR A 298 0.47 10.99 -12.09
C TYR A 298 -0.22 10.43 -13.35
N LYS A 299 -1.37 10.96 -13.74
CA LYS A 299 -2.07 10.57 -14.97
C LYS A 299 -1.19 10.73 -16.21
N GLU A 300 -0.50 11.85 -16.33
CA GLU A 300 0.41 12.10 -17.45
C GLU A 300 1.59 11.12 -17.47
N LYS A 301 2.20 10.85 -16.31
CA LYS A 301 3.33 9.92 -16.20
C LYS A 301 2.91 8.47 -16.48
N ALA A 302 1.74 8.06 -15.97
CA ALA A 302 1.17 6.75 -16.24
C ALA A 302 0.93 6.54 -17.74
N GLN A 303 0.31 7.52 -18.41
CA GLN A 303 0.06 7.45 -19.86
C GLN A 303 1.37 7.37 -20.64
N TRP A 304 2.38 8.18 -20.26
CA TRP A 304 3.70 8.12 -20.87
C TRP A 304 4.35 6.73 -20.76
N MET A 305 4.27 6.11 -19.59
CA MET A 305 4.80 4.74 -19.39
C MET A 305 4.05 3.71 -20.26
N VAL A 306 2.72 3.79 -20.32
CA VAL A 306 1.90 2.92 -21.20
C VAL A 306 2.31 3.06 -22.66
N ASP A 307 2.51 4.29 -23.14
CA ASP A 307 2.90 4.56 -24.51
C ASP A 307 4.31 4.05 -24.83
N CYS A 308 5.25 4.18 -23.90
CA CYS A 308 6.61 3.63 -24.01
C CYS A 308 6.58 2.09 -24.03
N ILE A 309 5.79 1.43 -23.18
CA ILE A 309 5.63 -0.02 -23.20
C ILE A 309 5.10 -0.49 -24.55
N LYS A 310 4.01 0.10 -25.04
CA LYS A 310 3.42 -0.24 -26.35
C LYS A 310 4.37 -0.01 -27.52
N LYS A 311 5.27 0.97 -27.40
CA LYS A 311 6.24 1.32 -28.46
C LYS A 311 7.44 0.38 -28.52
N TYR A 312 7.94 -0.05 -27.37
CA TYR A 312 9.24 -0.71 -27.29
C TYR A 312 9.17 -2.21 -26.94
N LEU A 313 8.17 -2.64 -26.15
CA LEU A 313 8.05 -4.04 -25.75
C LEU A 313 7.30 -4.87 -26.81
N PRO A 314 7.51 -6.19 -26.82
CA PRO A 314 6.69 -7.11 -27.64
C PRO A 314 5.20 -6.94 -27.39
N ALA A 315 4.37 -7.10 -28.44
CA ALA A 315 2.91 -6.93 -28.34
C ALA A 315 2.25 -7.92 -27.37
N SER A 316 2.93 -9.04 -27.07
CA SER A 316 2.51 -10.04 -26.08
C SER A 316 2.69 -9.55 -24.62
N CYS A 317 3.47 -8.49 -24.39
CA CYS A 317 3.62 -7.83 -23.09
C CYS A 317 2.60 -6.69 -22.98
N THR A 318 1.55 -6.87 -22.17
CA THR A 318 0.42 -5.95 -22.15
C THR A 318 0.32 -5.17 -20.84
N PRO A 319 0.40 -3.82 -20.88
CA PRO A 319 0.19 -3.00 -19.70
C PRO A 319 -1.29 -2.94 -19.32
N VAL A 320 -1.60 -3.13 -18.05
CA VAL A 320 -2.92 -2.77 -17.49
C VAL A 320 -2.98 -1.24 -17.42
N GLN A 321 -4.01 -0.65 -18.03
CA GLN A 321 -4.17 0.80 -18.04
C GLN A 321 -4.46 1.34 -16.63
N PRO A 322 -3.57 2.14 -16.01
CA PRO A 322 -3.84 2.70 -14.71
C PRO A 322 -4.96 3.74 -14.77
N THR A 323 -5.82 3.74 -13.75
CA THR A 323 -6.86 4.76 -13.54
C THR A 323 -6.62 5.61 -12.29
N GLY A 324 -5.52 5.32 -11.58
CA GLY A 324 -5.06 6.01 -10.38
C GLY A 324 -3.84 5.34 -9.77
N GLY A 325 -3.46 5.77 -8.59
CA GLY A 325 -2.30 5.24 -7.86
C GLY A 325 -0.97 5.71 -8.43
N ILE A 326 0.07 4.89 -8.24
CA ILE A 326 1.45 5.19 -8.63
C ILE A 326 2.12 4.03 -9.40
N PHE A 327 1.37 2.97 -9.67
CA PHE A 327 1.89 1.73 -10.27
C PHE A 327 1.20 1.41 -11.59
N LEU A 328 1.92 0.64 -12.39
CA LEU A 328 1.42 -0.05 -13.58
C LEU A 328 1.73 -1.54 -13.44
N TRP A 329 0.75 -2.39 -13.78
CA TRP A 329 0.96 -3.81 -13.90
C TRP A 329 1.22 -4.17 -15.37
N LEU A 330 2.31 -4.88 -15.61
CA LEU A 330 2.70 -5.38 -16.93
C LEU A 330 2.48 -6.89 -16.96
N ASN A 331 1.48 -7.36 -17.73
CA ASN A 331 1.32 -8.78 -18.01
C ASN A 331 2.38 -9.23 -19.02
N VAL A 332 2.95 -10.40 -18.80
CA VAL A 332 3.93 -11.00 -19.71
C VAL A 332 3.54 -12.45 -20.04
N PRO A 333 3.99 -13.00 -21.20
CA PRO A 333 3.69 -14.37 -21.58
C PRO A 333 4.18 -15.41 -20.56
N GLU A 334 3.36 -16.44 -20.30
CA GLU A 334 3.67 -17.51 -19.34
C GLU A 334 4.95 -18.31 -19.66
N LYS A 335 5.37 -18.32 -20.94
CA LYS A 335 6.61 -18.99 -21.35
C LYS A 335 7.89 -18.31 -20.86
N LEU A 336 7.81 -17.08 -20.34
CA LEU A 336 8.96 -16.35 -19.81
C LEU A 336 9.26 -16.79 -18.37
N ASP A 337 10.52 -17.08 -18.10
CA ASP A 337 11.00 -17.25 -16.72
C ASP A 337 11.15 -15.86 -16.07
N LEU A 338 10.21 -15.54 -15.17
CA LEU A 338 10.18 -14.23 -14.49
C LEU A 338 11.43 -13.97 -13.67
N ASN A 339 12.03 -15.01 -13.08
CA ASN A 339 13.23 -14.85 -12.25
C ASN A 339 14.45 -14.54 -13.11
N ASP A 340 14.56 -15.22 -14.26
CA ASP A 340 15.64 -14.96 -15.21
C ASP A 340 15.54 -13.55 -15.82
N ILE A 341 14.34 -13.17 -16.28
CA ILE A 341 14.06 -11.80 -16.77
C ILE A 341 14.37 -10.75 -15.72
N PHE A 342 13.93 -10.97 -14.48
CA PHE A 342 14.19 -10.04 -13.37
C PHE A 342 15.69 -9.78 -13.20
N HIS A 343 16.50 -10.83 -13.16
CA HIS A 343 17.96 -10.68 -13.01
C HIS A 343 18.61 -10.04 -14.24
N LYS A 344 18.18 -10.38 -15.46
CA LYS A 344 18.66 -9.74 -16.68
C LYS A 344 18.38 -8.25 -16.70
N LEU A 345 17.18 -7.84 -16.31
CA LEU A 345 16.81 -6.42 -16.21
C LEU A 345 17.62 -5.72 -15.12
N MET A 346 17.75 -6.32 -13.93
CA MET A 346 18.54 -5.77 -12.84
C MET A 346 20.00 -5.56 -13.25
N TYR A 347 20.64 -6.55 -13.89
CA TYR A 347 22.03 -6.42 -14.40
C TYR A 347 22.16 -5.44 -15.57
N ALA A 348 21.07 -5.18 -16.29
CA ALA A 348 21.00 -4.09 -17.27
C ALA A 348 20.65 -2.73 -16.64
N ASN A 349 20.70 -2.62 -15.31
CA ASN A 349 20.40 -1.44 -14.51
C ASN A 349 18.94 -0.95 -14.62
N VAL A 350 17.98 -1.87 -14.75
CA VAL A 350 16.56 -1.56 -14.72
C VAL A 350 15.91 -2.30 -13.56
N GLY A 351 15.35 -1.53 -12.61
CA GLY A 351 14.62 -2.05 -11.45
C GLY A 351 13.15 -2.27 -11.77
N VAL A 352 12.66 -3.49 -11.62
CA VAL A 352 11.25 -3.87 -11.76
C VAL A 352 10.88 -4.86 -10.65
N CYS A 353 9.60 -4.95 -10.26
CA CYS A 353 9.18 -5.92 -9.24
C CYS A 353 8.40 -7.08 -9.88
N PRO A 354 8.94 -8.31 -9.88
CA PRO A 354 8.24 -9.47 -10.40
C PRO A 354 7.07 -9.89 -9.51
N SER A 355 6.04 -10.48 -10.11
CA SER A 355 4.78 -10.89 -9.46
C SER A 355 4.98 -11.79 -8.25
N TYR A 356 5.88 -12.75 -8.31
CA TYR A 356 6.11 -13.70 -7.21
C TYR A 356 6.54 -13.03 -5.89
N GLY A 357 7.08 -11.80 -5.95
CA GLY A 357 7.41 -11.00 -4.77
C GLY A 357 6.18 -10.48 -4.00
N PHE A 358 5.00 -10.58 -4.58
CA PHE A 358 3.72 -10.14 -4.01
C PHE A 358 2.74 -11.28 -3.76
N SER A 359 3.01 -12.47 -4.28
CA SER A 359 2.12 -13.61 -4.13
C SER A 359 2.06 -14.08 -2.67
N ALA A 360 0.87 -14.35 -2.18
CA ALA A 360 0.66 -15.00 -0.89
C ALA A 360 1.03 -16.50 -0.92
N ASP A 361 1.13 -17.09 -2.11
CA ASP A 361 1.55 -18.47 -2.36
C ASP A 361 2.46 -18.52 -3.60
N PRO A 362 3.71 -18.06 -3.51
CA PRO A 362 4.58 -17.92 -4.68
C PRO A 362 5.00 -19.26 -5.31
N GLU A 363 4.90 -20.36 -4.57
CA GLU A 363 5.23 -21.71 -5.09
C GLU A 363 4.16 -22.22 -6.07
N ASN A 364 2.86 -21.98 -5.76
CA ASN A 364 1.74 -22.45 -6.58
C ASN A 364 1.17 -21.34 -7.49
N TYR A 365 1.29 -20.07 -7.08
CA TYR A 365 0.74 -18.91 -7.79
C TYR A 365 1.79 -17.80 -7.91
N PRO A 366 2.87 -17.99 -8.70
CA PRO A 366 3.91 -16.97 -8.87
C PRO A 366 3.38 -15.71 -9.60
N GLY A 367 2.25 -15.83 -10.30
CA GLY A 367 1.74 -14.82 -11.22
C GLY A 367 2.62 -14.72 -12.49
N HIS A 368 2.18 -13.92 -13.46
CA HIS A 368 2.90 -13.68 -14.71
C HIS A 368 2.91 -12.19 -15.05
N GLY A 369 3.72 -11.42 -14.34
CA GLY A 369 3.80 -10.00 -14.56
C GLY A 369 4.87 -9.30 -13.74
N PHE A 370 4.98 -7.99 -14.02
CA PHE A 370 5.83 -7.09 -13.27
C PHE A 370 5.04 -5.86 -12.81
N ARG A 371 5.26 -5.45 -11.56
CA ARG A 371 4.83 -4.13 -11.11
C ARG A 371 5.89 -3.11 -11.48
N LEU A 372 5.47 -2.05 -12.17
CA LEU A 372 6.28 -0.88 -12.50
C LEU A 372 5.76 0.34 -11.74
N CYS A 373 6.65 1.21 -11.31
CA CYS A 373 6.31 2.46 -10.66
C CYS A 373 6.65 3.64 -11.60
N TYR A 374 5.66 4.50 -11.87
CA TYR A 374 5.84 5.68 -12.71
C TYR A 374 5.98 6.98 -11.92
N SER A 375 5.83 6.95 -10.60
CA SER A 375 5.79 8.17 -9.79
C SER A 375 7.11 8.93 -9.76
N THR A 376 8.21 8.23 -9.48
CA THR A 376 9.54 8.83 -9.27
C THR A 376 10.37 9.03 -10.54
N PRO A 377 10.46 8.08 -11.49
CA PRO A 377 11.38 8.21 -12.63
C PRO A 377 10.96 9.38 -13.55
N SER A 378 11.95 10.01 -14.19
CA SER A 378 11.68 11.01 -15.24
C SER A 378 11.07 10.36 -16.49
N ARG A 379 10.47 11.16 -17.38
CA ARG A 379 9.98 10.66 -18.68
C ARG A 379 11.12 10.02 -19.49
N GLU A 380 12.31 10.62 -19.45
CA GLU A 380 13.51 10.11 -20.12
C GLU A 380 13.96 8.77 -19.55
N ASP A 381 13.94 8.61 -18.22
CA ASP A 381 14.29 7.34 -17.57
C ASP A 381 13.27 6.24 -17.86
N ILE A 382 11.98 6.56 -17.88
CA ILE A 382 10.90 5.63 -18.28
C ILE A 382 11.15 5.15 -19.72
N GLU A 383 11.44 6.06 -20.67
CA GLU A 383 11.68 5.68 -22.06
C GLU A 383 12.92 4.82 -22.21
N LYS A 384 14.05 5.19 -21.57
CA LYS A 384 15.27 4.39 -21.57
C LYS A 384 15.07 3.00 -20.97
N ALA A 385 14.37 2.92 -19.83
CA ALA A 385 14.05 1.65 -19.19
C ALA A 385 13.21 0.76 -20.10
N CYS A 386 12.16 1.31 -20.75
CA CYS A 386 11.33 0.57 -21.70
C CYS A 386 12.12 0.08 -22.93
N GLN A 387 13.08 0.85 -23.43
CA GLN A 387 13.97 0.42 -24.52
C GLN A 387 14.84 -0.78 -24.10
N ILE A 388 15.38 -0.76 -22.88
CA ILE A 388 16.19 -1.87 -22.35
C ILE A 388 15.29 -3.10 -22.13
N MET A 389 14.14 -2.91 -21.48
CA MET A 389 13.15 -3.97 -21.28
C MET A 389 12.74 -4.59 -22.63
N GLY A 390 12.44 -3.77 -23.63
CA GLY A 390 12.07 -4.23 -24.96
C GLY A 390 13.11 -5.16 -25.60
N ARG A 391 14.40 -4.83 -25.50
CA ARG A 391 15.49 -5.70 -25.97
C ARG A 391 15.53 -7.03 -25.23
N VAL A 392 15.51 -6.98 -23.89
CA VAL A 392 15.56 -8.20 -23.07
C VAL A 392 14.37 -9.10 -23.35
N PHE A 393 13.15 -8.56 -23.41
CA PHE A 393 11.95 -9.36 -23.69
C PHE A 393 11.93 -9.95 -25.12
N LYS A 394 12.37 -9.19 -26.11
CA LYS A 394 12.46 -9.69 -27.50
C LYS A 394 13.47 -10.82 -27.63
N GLU A 395 14.66 -10.69 -27.03
CA GLU A 395 15.67 -11.75 -27.00
C GLU A 395 15.12 -13.04 -26.37
N GLU A 396 14.42 -12.96 -25.23
CA GLU A 396 13.85 -14.13 -24.56
C GLU A 396 12.65 -14.75 -25.28
N LEU A 397 11.91 -13.94 -26.02
CA LEU A 397 10.76 -14.42 -26.81
C LEU A 397 11.17 -14.93 -28.19
N GLY A 398 12.41 -14.63 -28.63
CA GLY A 398 12.89 -14.92 -29.99
C GLY A 398 12.18 -14.08 -31.04
N GLU A 399 11.82 -12.84 -30.69
CA GLU A 399 11.15 -11.85 -31.54
C GLU A 399 12.17 -10.78 -31.97
N ASP A 400 12.08 -10.30 -33.23
CA ASP A 400 12.96 -9.23 -33.75
C ASP A 400 12.53 -7.80 -33.32
#